data_c5c12da7a62d2f5b1b25d761ea3840cc
#
_entry.id   c5c12da7a62d2f5b1b25d761ea3840cc
#
_cell.length_a   1.000
_cell.length_b   1.000
_cell.length_c   1.000
_cell.angle_alpha   90.00
_cell.angle_beta   90.00
_cell.angle_gamma   90.00
#
_symmetry.space_group_name_H-M   'P 1'
#
loop_
_entity.id
_entity.type
_entity.pdbx_description
1 polymer ?
#
loop_
_entity_poly.entity_id
_entity_poly.type
_entity_poly.pdbx_seq_one_letter_code
_entity_poly.pdbx_strand_id
1 'polypeptide(L)'
;LVNQFPEDRHQFTGDYVRQLETIEQLTLVTTTPIETLTAWFREKAFKCTIDNNQLTATGEDNFNIECICTTSQQLIALGFQLSCSNAFWEALQHLSTFNEEKLLQTTFTTEQDLFESLQLSFIPAYLREDAWIIEEVLRKKSSPVTIQTSDIKGIIHSHSHWSDGVYSIEEMAKAAIEMGYEYLVISDHSQSAFYANGLTVDRIRQQHKLIDTLNKQLAPFVIFKSIESDILNDGSLDYEDDVLDSFDLVIASIHSNLKMTEEKAMQRLLAAIENPYTSILGHPTGRLL
;
A
#
# COMPACT_ATOMS: atom_id res chain seq x y z
N LEU A 1 -12.85 -0.20 -19.72
CA LEU A 1 -12.16 0.91 -20.42
C LEU A 1 -10.93 0.40 -21.16
N VAL A 2 -9.93 -0.13 -20.47
CA VAL A 2 -8.62 -0.50 -21.05
C VAL A 2 -8.75 -1.45 -22.26
N ASN A 3 -9.67 -2.40 -22.25
CA ASN A 3 -9.86 -3.33 -23.35
C ASN A 3 -10.71 -2.78 -24.52
N GLN A 4 -11.33 -1.61 -24.34
CA GLN A 4 -12.27 -1.03 -25.33
C GLN A 4 -11.63 0.09 -26.16
N PHE A 5 -10.65 0.79 -25.58
CA PHE A 5 -9.97 1.90 -26.23
C PHE A 5 -8.47 1.60 -26.37
N PRO A 6 -7.83 1.94 -27.49
CA PRO A 6 -6.40 1.74 -27.68
C PRO A 6 -5.57 2.41 -26.58
N GLU A 7 -4.54 1.72 -26.08
CA GLU A 7 -3.67 2.20 -24.99
C GLU A 7 -2.95 3.52 -25.33
N ASP A 8 -2.67 3.76 -26.60
CA ASP A 8 -2.05 4.99 -27.10
C ASP A 8 -2.98 6.23 -27.05
N ARG A 9 -4.25 6.03 -26.68
CA ARG A 9 -5.26 7.09 -26.62
C ARG A 9 -5.68 7.51 -25.22
N HIS A 10 -5.21 6.85 -24.19
CA HIS A 10 -5.55 7.20 -22.82
C HIS A 10 -4.41 6.93 -21.86
N GLN A 11 -4.37 7.68 -20.77
CA GLN A 11 -3.43 7.53 -19.68
C GLN A 11 -4.18 7.69 -18.37
N PHE A 12 -4.09 6.69 -17.48
CA PHE A 12 -4.52 6.87 -16.10
C PHE A 12 -3.64 7.89 -15.40
N THR A 13 -4.22 8.65 -14.49
CA THR A 13 -3.54 9.72 -13.79
C THR A 13 -4.10 9.93 -12.37
N GLY A 14 -3.66 10.95 -11.68
CA GLY A 14 -4.13 11.26 -10.32
C GLY A 14 -3.64 10.29 -9.26
N ASP A 15 -4.46 10.16 -8.22
CA ASP A 15 -4.19 9.38 -7.03
C ASP A 15 -3.95 7.89 -7.32
N TYR A 16 -4.64 7.35 -8.33
CA TYR A 16 -4.50 5.95 -8.73
C TYR A 16 -3.06 5.61 -9.18
N VAL A 17 -2.44 6.43 -10.05
CA VAL A 17 -1.07 6.15 -10.53
C VAL A 17 -0.01 6.52 -9.50
N ARG A 18 -0.34 7.40 -8.55
CA ARG A 18 0.48 7.68 -7.38
C ARG A 18 0.39 6.61 -6.31
N GLN A 19 -0.49 5.62 -6.48
CA GLN A 19 -0.69 4.48 -5.57
C GLN A 19 -1.06 4.93 -4.14
N LEU A 20 -1.93 5.93 -4.01
CA LEU A 20 -2.45 6.34 -2.70
C LEU A 20 -3.27 5.21 -2.08
N GLU A 21 -3.28 5.15 -0.75
CA GLU A 21 -4.01 4.13 0.02
C GLU A 21 -5.51 4.11 -0.28
N THR A 22 -6.08 5.29 -0.55
CA THR A 22 -7.48 5.48 -0.94
C THR A 22 -7.57 6.43 -2.12
N ILE A 23 -8.55 6.21 -2.98
CA ILE A 23 -8.86 7.11 -4.08
C ILE A 23 -10.35 7.48 -4.02
N GLU A 24 -10.67 8.75 -4.20
CA GLU A 24 -12.06 9.23 -4.25
C GLU A 24 -12.68 9.07 -5.64
N GLN A 25 -11.84 9.08 -6.68
CA GLN A 25 -12.22 8.92 -8.07
C GLN A 25 -11.09 8.32 -8.90
N LEU A 26 -11.43 7.73 -10.04
CA LEU A 26 -10.46 7.30 -11.05
C LEU A 26 -10.38 8.36 -12.14
N THR A 27 -9.21 8.97 -12.32
CA THR A 27 -9.00 9.99 -13.35
C THR A 27 -8.16 9.46 -14.50
N LEU A 28 -8.56 9.78 -15.72
CA LEU A 28 -7.81 9.48 -16.93
C LEU A 28 -7.82 10.66 -17.90
N VAL A 29 -6.72 10.83 -18.60
CA VAL A 29 -6.60 11.74 -19.74
C VAL A 29 -6.72 10.95 -21.03
N THR A 30 -7.44 11.45 -22.03
CA THR A 30 -7.70 10.70 -23.25
C THR A 30 -7.84 11.58 -24.47
N THR A 31 -7.49 11.04 -25.64
CA THR A 31 -7.76 11.63 -26.95
C THR A 31 -9.06 11.12 -27.60
N THR A 32 -9.76 10.23 -26.90
CA THR A 32 -11.07 9.74 -27.38
C THR A 32 -12.10 10.87 -27.28
N PRO A 33 -12.91 11.12 -28.32
CA PRO A 33 -13.94 12.15 -28.29
C PRO A 33 -14.92 11.95 -27.12
N ILE A 34 -15.31 13.05 -26.48
CA ILE A 34 -16.17 13.04 -25.29
C ILE A 34 -17.55 12.42 -25.58
N GLU A 35 -18.06 12.58 -26.78
CA GLU A 35 -19.33 11.99 -27.22
C GLU A 35 -19.24 10.45 -27.26
N THR A 36 -18.12 9.93 -27.73
CA THR A 36 -17.86 8.47 -27.80
C THR A 36 -17.78 7.88 -26.39
N LEU A 37 -17.05 8.53 -25.49
CA LEU A 37 -16.97 8.11 -24.08
C LEU A 37 -18.34 8.17 -23.40
N THR A 38 -19.05 9.27 -23.59
CA THR A 38 -20.39 9.47 -23.01
C THR A 38 -21.36 8.39 -23.45
N ALA A 39 -21.36 8.04 -24.74
CA ALA A 39 -22.21 6.99 -25.27
C ALA A 39 -21.86 5.64 -24.64
N TRP A 40 -20.58 5.33 -24.55
CA TRP A 40 -20.10 4.08 -23.95
C TRP A 40 -20.45 3.96 -22.45
N PHE A 41 -20.23 5.01 -21.66
CA PHE A 41 -20.56 4.99 -20.24
C PHE A 41 -22.08 4.87 -19.99
N ARG A 42 -22.90 5.55 -20.80
CA ARG A 42 -24.35 5.45 -20.70
C ARG A 42 -24.87 4.05 -21.06
N GLU A 43 -24.25 3.38 -22.03
CA GLU A 43 -24.56 1.97 -22.35
C GLU A 43 -24.29 1.05 -21.15
N LYS A 44 -23.31 1.38 -20.31
CA LYS A 44 -22.96 0.67 -19.07
C LYS A 44 -23.70 1.18 -17.82
N ALA A 45 -24.79 1.93 -18.02
CA ALA A 45 -25.65 2.46 -16.97
C ALA A 45 -25.01 3.50 -16.03
N PHE A 46 -23.87 4.13 -16.42
CA PHE A 46 -23.32 5.24 -15.68
C PHE A 46 -24.12 6.53 -15.90
N LYS A 47 -24.25 7.34 -14.84
CA LYS A 47 -24.73 8.72 -14.96
C LYS A 47 -23.57 9.60 -15.44
N CYS A 48 -23.80 10.34 -16.54
CA CYS A 48 -22.75 11.15 -17.17
C CYS A 48 -23.08 12.64 -17.06
N THR A 49 -22.14 13.41 -16.55
CA THR A 49 -22.12 14.88 -16.59
C THR A 49 -20.92 15.35 -17.40
N ILE A 50 -21.09 16.42 -18.17
CA ILE A 50 -20.05 16.98 -19.04
C ILE A 50 -19.88 18.45 -18.67
N ASP A 51 -18.63 18.85 -18.45
CA ASP A 51 -18.22 20.23 -18.32
C ASP A 51 -17.00 20.48 -19.24
N ASN A 52 -17.20 21.30 -20.27
CA ASN A 52 -16.19 21.57 -21.31
C ASN A 52 -15.61 20.28 -21.92
N ASN A 53 -14.34 20.00 -21.66
CA ASN A 53 -13.63 18.80 -22.13
C ASN A 53 -13.54 17.67 -21.09
N GLN A 54 -14.31 17.77 -20.01
CA GLN A 54 -14.32 16.85 -18.89
C GLN A 54 -15.64 16.10 -18.81
N LEU A 55 -15.58 14.77 -18.76
CA LEU A 55 -16.70 13.86 -18.53
C LEU A 55 -16.55 13.21 -17.16
N THR A 56 -17.55 13.36 -16.32
CA THR A 56 -17.67 12.58 -15.06
C THR A 56 -18.73 11.50 -15.25
N ALA A 57 -18.35 10.26 -15.13
CA ALA A 57 -19.22 9.10 -15.15
C ALA A 57 -19.34 8.51 -13.74
N THR A 58 -20.55 8.54 -13.16
CA THR A 58 -20.83 8.06 -11.82
C THR A 58 -21.52 6.70 -11.86
N GLY A 59 -20.93 5.70 -11.19
CA GLY A 59 -21.48 4.36 -11.03
C GLY A 59 -22.64 4.27 -10.02
N GLU A 60 -23.22 3.08 -9.86
CA GLU A 60 -24.30 2.82 -8.90
C GLU A 60 -23.85 2.98 -7.44
N ASP A 61 -22.58 2.70 -7.17
CA ASP A 61 -21.89 2.87 -5.88
C ASP A 61 -21.49 4.31 -5.56
N ASN A 62 -21.84 5.27 -6.44
CA ASN A 62 -21.43 6.67 -6.42
C ASN A 62 -19.92 6.90 -6.64
N PHE A 63 -19.17 5.89 -7.07
CA PHE A 63 -17.78 6.08 -7.46
C PHE A 63 -17.69 6.80 -8.81
N ASN A 64 -16.80 7.78 -8.90
CA ASN A 64 -16.64 8.60 -10.09
C ASN A 64 -15.46 8.14 -10.95
N ILE A 65 -15.69 8.13 -12.27
CA ILE A 65 -14.63 8.04 -13.28
C ILE A 65 -14.61 9.36 -14.03
N GLU A 66 -13.52 10.07 -13.92
CA GLU A 66 -13.29 11.34 -14.55
C GLU A 66 -12.44 11.15 -15.81
N CYS A 67 -12.94 11.59 -16.96
CA CYS A 67 -12.23 11.54 -18.24
C CYS A 67 -11.96 12.96 -18.73
N ILE A 68 -10.71 13.34 -18.86
CA ILE A 68 -10.28 14.64 -19.37
C ILE A 68 -9.86 14.46 -20.82
N CYS A 69 -10.68 14.98 -21.74
CA CYS A 69 -10.43 14.88 -23.17
C CYS A 69 -9.42 15.94 -23.60
N THR A 70 -8.40 15.52 -24.35
CA THR A 70 -7.32 16.39 -24.78
C THR A 70 -6.82 16.01 -26.19
N THR A 71 -5.81 16.71 -26.68
CA THR A 71 -5.14 16.39 -27.94
C THR A 71 -4.00 15.40 -27.74
N SER A 72 -3.61 14.68 -28.81
CA SER A 72 -2.43 13.79 -28.76
C SER A 72 -1.15 14.54 -28.38
N GLN A 73 -1.05 15.83 -28.69
CA GLN A 73 0.08 16.67 -28.30
C GLN A 73 0.18 16.85 -26.79
N GLN A 74 -0.95 16.99 -26.11
CA GLN A 74 -1.00 17.31 -24.69
C GLN A 74 -1.15 16.07 -23.80
N LEU A 75 -1.42 14.89 -24.36
CA LEU A 75 -1.77 13.69 -23.61
C LEU A 75 -0.76 13.37 -22.50
N ILE A 76 0.52 13.31 -22.83
CA ILE A 76 1.58 12.96 -21.88
C ILE A 76 1.81 14.08 -20.86
N ALA A 77 1.87 15.34 -21.32
CA ALA A 77 2.14 16.47 -20.43
C ALA A 77 1.00 16.70 -19.41
N LEU A 78 -0.26 16.60 -19.86
CA LEU A 78 -1.41 16.74 -18.98
C LEU A 78 -1.55 15.56 -18.04
N GLY A 79 -1.33 14.32 -18.54
CA GLY A 79 -1.30 13.12 -17.70
C GLY A 79 -0.23 13.20 -16.61
N PHE A 80 0.97 13.69 -16.95
CA PHE A 80 2.05 13.94 -16.01
C PHE A 80 1.63 14.99 -14.95
N GLN A 81 1.11 16.15 -15.37
CA GLN A 81 0.68 17.21 -14.45
C GLN A 81 -0.32 16.69 -13.42
N LEU A 82 -1.34 15.99 -13.88
CA LEU A 82 -2.39 15.42 -13.03
C LEU A 82 -1.91 14.24 -12.16
N SER A 83 -0.76 13.66 -12.48
CA SER A 83 -0.10 12.61 -11.70
C SER A 83 0.91 13.15 -10.69
N CYS A 84 0.95 14.44 -10.47
CA CYS A 84 1.77 15.10 -9.45
C CYS A 84 0.91 15.53 -8.27
N SER A 85 1.44 15.43 -7.05
CA SER A 85 0.85 16.15 -5.91
C SER A 85 1.06 17.67 -6.07
N ASN A 86 0.31 18.47 -5.34
CA ASN A 86 0.52 19.91 -5.33
C ASN A 86 1.93 20.29 -4.90
N ALA A 87 2.47 19.61 -3.85
CA ALA A 87 3.80 19.88 -3.33
C ALA A 87 4.90 19.55 -4.36
N PHE A 88 4.76 18.44 -5.07
CA PHE A 88 5.69 18.08 -6.14
C PHE A 88 5.60 19.04 -7.32
N TRP A 89 4.39 19.41 -7.75
CA TRP A 89 4.18 20.35 -8.85
C TRP A 89 4.75 21.74 -8.55
N GLU A 90 4.48 22.28 -7.36
CA GLU A 90 5.06 23.55 -6.90
C GLU A 90 6.58 23.50 -6.89
N ALA A 91 7.18 22.40 -6.42
CA ALA A 91 8.63 22.24 -6.42
C ALA A 91 9.23 22.21 -7.83
N LEU A 92 8.54 21.60 -8.82
CA LEU A 92 8.95 21.65 -10.22
C LEU A 92 8.96 23.06 -10.77
N GLN A 93 8.00 23.91 -10.40
CA GLN A 93 7.90 25.31 -10.86
C GLN A 93 9.11 26.14 -10.41
N HIS A 94 9.83 25.75 -9.36
CA HIS A 94 11.05 26.42 -8.92
C HIS A 94 12.31 26.04 -9.73
N LEU A 95 12.22 25.04 -10.61
CA LEU A 95 13.35 24.67 -11.47
C LEU A 95 13.53 25.69 -12.59
N SER A 96 14.78 26.10 -12.84
CA SER A 96 15.12 27.02 -13.94
C SER A 96 14.82 26.45 -15.33
N THR A 97 14.70 25.13 -15.43
CA THR A 97 14.35 24.39 -16.66
C THR A 97 12.86 24.26 -16.88
N PHE A 98 12.03 24.56 -15.87
CA PHE A 98 10.59 24.40 -15.94
C PHE A 98 9.91 25.59 -16.61
N ASN A 99 9.02 25.30 -17.53
CA ASN A 99 8.09 26.26 -18.12
C ASN A 99 6.81 25.52 -18.49
N GLU A 100 5.73 25.78 -17.77
CA GLU A 100 4.45 25.10 -17.90
C GLU A 100 3.83 25.23 -19.29
N GLU A 101 3.81 26.45 -19.85
CA GLU A 101 3.27 26.71 -21.19
C GLU A 101 4.02 25.89 -22.24
N LYS A 102 5.35 25.90 -22.19
CA LYS A 102 6.19 25.12 -23.09
C LYS A 102 5.97 23.63 -22.93
N LEU A 103 5.81 23.15 -21.66
CA LEU A 103 5.55 21.75 -21.35
C LEU A 103 4.26 21.28 -22.03
N LEU A 104 3.16 22.03 -21.87
CA LEU A 104 1.86 21.71 -22.45
C LEU A 104 1.79 21.87 -23.98
N GLN A 105 2.68 22.66 -24.55
CA GLN A 105 2.79 22.87 -26.02
C GLN A 105 3.74 21.87 -26.68
N THR A 106 4.55 21.14 -25.92
CA THR A 106 5.50 20.17 -26.47
C THR A 106 4.83 18.80 -26.58
N THR A 107 5.01 18.14 -27.73
CA THR A 107 4.59 16.75 -27.89
C THR A 107 5.67 15.82 -27.34
N PHE A 108 5.31 15.04 -26.34
CA PHE A 108 6.17 13.99 -25.79
C PHE A 108 5.65 12.62 -26.22
N THR A 109 6.56 11.67 -26.43
CA THR A 109 6.18 10.28 -26.71
C THR A 109 6.00 9.49 -25.42
N THR A 110 6.79 9.82 -24.41
CA THR A 110 6.79 9.18 -23.08
C THR A 110 6.97 10.22 -21.98
N GLU A 111 6.63 9.88 -20.74
CA GLU A 111 7.00 10.70 -19.58
C GLU A 111 8.51 10.78 -19.38
N GLN A 112 9.28 9.76 -19.82
CA GLN A 112 10.74 9.81 -19.79
C GLN A 112 11.27 10.99 -20.59
N ASP A 113 10.76 11.21 -21.84
CA ASP A 113 11.16 12.32 -22.69
C ASP A 113 10.84 13.67 -22.02
N LEU A 114 9.72 13.73 -21.30
CA LEU A 114 9.33 14.92 -20.55
C LEU A 114 10.33 15.22 -19.42
N PHE A 115 10.71 14.23 -18.62
CA PHE A 115 11.72 14.40 -17.56
C PHE A 115 13.09 14.79 -18.12
N GLU A 116 13.50 14.23 -19.26
CA GLU A 116 14.73 14.61 -19.96
C GLU A 116 14.70 16.08 -20.38
N SER A 117 13.56 16.59 -20.85
CA SER A 117 13.38 18.01 -21.20
C SER A 117 13.53 18.94 -19.99
N LEU A 118 13.22 18.46 -18.78
CA LEU A 118 13.41 19.15 -17.51
C LEU A 118 14.83 18.98 -16.94
N GLN A 119 15.69 18.19 -17.60
CA GLN A 119 17.03 17.80 -17.13
C GLN A 119 16.99 17.04 -15.78
N LEU A 120 15.93 16.25 -15.58
CA LEU A 120 15.74 15.38 -14.43
C LEU A 120 15.79 13.91 -14.85
N SER A 121 16.27 13.04 -13.97
CA SER A 121 16.02 11.61 -14.10
C SER A 121 14.54 11.33 -13.87
N PHE A 122 14.02 10.32 -14.55
CA PHE A 122 12.62 9.93 -14.43
C PHE A 122 12.25 9.64 -12.97
N ILE A 123 11.13 10.22 -12.52
CA ILE A 123 10.56 10.01 -11.20
C ILE A 123 9.21 9.30 -11.39
N PRO A 124 9.04 8.04 -10.93
CA PRO A 124 7.76 7.34 -11.00
C PRO A 124 6.64 8.10 -10.28
N ALA A 125 5.40 7.95 -10.75
CA ALA A 125 4.26 8.70 -10.20
C ALA A 125 4.07 8.49 -8.70
N TYR A 126 4.27 7.26 -8.18
CA TYR A 126 4.17 6.94 -6.76
C TYR A 126 5.26 7.57 -5.86
N LEU A 127 6.24 8.26 -6.43
CA LEU A 127 7.22 9.08 -5.71
C LEU A 127 6.95 10.59 -5.81
N ARG A 128 5.88 11.02 -6.50
CA ARG A 128 5.57 12.42 -6.75
C ARG A 128 4.66 13.04 -5.67
N GLU A 129 4.82 12.62 -4.41
CA GLU A 129 4.01 13.13 -3.30
C GLU A 129 4.62 14.37 -2.65
N ASP A 130 5.94 14.49 -2.62
CA ASP A 130 6.62 15.55 -1.88
C ASP A 130 7.77 16.19 -2.69
N ALA A 131 8.15 17.41 -2.30
CA ALA A 131 9.21 18.20 -2.93
C ALA A 131 10.61 17.57 -2.78
N TRP A 132 10.89 16.88 -1.67
CA TRP A 132 12.21 16.34 -1.34
C TRP A 132 12.76 15.39 -2.42
N ILE A 133 11.88 14.71 -3.13
CA ILE A 133 12.29 13.75 -4.18
C ILE A 133 13.02 14.44 -5.34
N ILE A 134 12.62 15.67 -5.68
CA ILE A 134 13.26 16.45 -6.73
C ILE A 134 14.68 16.83 -6.30
N GLU A 135 14.86 17.28 -5.06
CA GLU A 135 16.17 17.62 -4.50
C GLU A 135 17.10 16.39 -4.48
N GLU A 136 16.55 15.23 -4.09
CA GLU A 136 17.30 13.98 -4.03
C GLU A 136 17.75 13.53 -5.43
N VAL A 137 16.87 13.61 -6.43
CA VAL A 137 17.18 13.27 -7.82
C VAL A 137 18.21 14.23 -8.41
N LEU A 138 18.10 15.53 -8.14
CA LEU A 138 19.11 16.51 -8.57
C LEU A 138 20.48 16.23 -7.95
N ARG A 139 20.51 15.85 -6.67
CA ARG A 139 21.73 15.53 -5.92
C ARG A 139 22.39 14.25 -6.42
N LYS A 140 21.62 13.16 -6.58
CA LYS A 140 22.11 11.83 -6.96
C LYS A 140 22.20 11.60 -8.47
N LYS A 141 21.53 12.42 -9.28
CA LYS A 141 21.33 12.24 -10.73
C LYS A 141 20.70 10.89 -11.10
N SER A 142 19.92 10.35 -10.21
CA SER A 142 19.17 9.10 -10.38
C SER A 142 17.98 9.08 -9.44
N SER A 143 16.91 8.41 -9.83
CA SER A 143 15.79 8.13 -8.92
C SER A 143 16.21 7.16 -7.81
N PRO A 144 15.62 7.24 -6.62
CA PRO A 144 15.80 6.24 -5.58
C PRO A 144 15.40 4.84 -6.08
N VAL A 145 16.12 3.85 -5.62
CA VAL A 145 15.70 2.45 -5.80
C VAL A 145 14.55 2.18 -4.82
N THR A 146 13.42 1.76 -5.33
CA THR A 146 12.24 1.41 -4.54
C THR A 146 12.08 -0.09 -4.44
N ILE A 147 11.45 -0.55 -3.36
CA ILE A 147 11.12 -1.97 -3.17
C ILE A 147 10.21 -2.42 -4.32
N GLN A 148 10.56 -3.56 -4.90
CA GLN A 148 9.77 -4.24 -5.93
C GLN A 148 9.14 -5.51 -5.34
N THR A 149 8.08 -6.01 -5.96
CA THR A 149 7.44 -7.27 -5.54
C THR A 149 8.43 -8.45 -5.45
N SER A 150 9.44 -8.48 -6.34
CA SER A 150 10.52 -9.49 -6.33
C SER A 150 11.45 -9.41 -5.13
N ASP A 151 11.47 -8.27 -4.41
CA ASP A 151 12.32 -8.07 -3.24
C ASP A 151 11.66 -8.60 -1.96
N ILE A 152 10.35 -8.87 -2.00
CA ILE A 152 9.59 -9.41 -0.88
C ILE A 152 9.92 -10.90 -0.74
N LYS A 153 10.51 -11.28 0.40
CA LYS A 153 10.99 -12.64 0.66
C LYS A 153 10.07 -13.48 1.53
N GLY A 154 9.10 -12.86 2.18
CA GLY A 154 8.18 -13.59 3.05
C GLY A 154 7.02 -12.75 3.53
N ILE A 155 6.15 -13.39 4.28
CA ILE A 155 4.93 -12.79 4.84
C ILE A 155 5.08 -12.72 6.34
N ILE A 156 4.77 -11.55 6.92
CA ILE A 156 4.79 -11.28 8.35
C ILE A 156 3.38 -10.88 8.79
N HIS A 157 3.01 -11.22 10.02
CA HIS A 157 1.73 -10.89 10.63
C HIS A 157 0.55 -11.56 9.90
N SER A 158 0.48 -12.88 10.03
CA SER A 158 -0.61 -13.69 9.47
C SER A 158 -1.16 -14.66 10.51
N HIS A 159 -2.47 -14.92 10.44
CA HIS A 159 -3.23 -15.73 11.39
C HIS A 159 -3.63 -17.05 10.75
N SER A 160 -3.50 -18.13 11.52
CA SER A 160 -3.92 -19.46 11.13
C SER A 160 -5.24 -19.86 11.79
N HIS A 161 -5.75 -21.03 11.47
CA HIS A 161 -6.93 -21.59 12.16
C HIS A 161 -6.71 -21.88 13.67
N TRP A 162 -5.49 -21.67 14.16
CA TRP A 162 -5.22 -21.74 15.60
C TRP A 162 -5.86 -20.56 16.34
N SER A 163 -5.95 -19.40 15.72
CA SER A 163 -6.77 -18.28 16.23
C SER A 163 -8.03 -18.10 15.38
N ASP A 164 -8.11 -17.06 14.60
CA ASP A 164 -9.27 -16.68 13.79
C ASP A 164 -9.03 -16.78 12.28
N GLY A 165 -7.84 -17.23 11.86
CA GLY A 165 -7.53 -17.47 10.45
C GLY A 165 -8.29 -18.69 9.91
N VAL A 166 -8.44 -18.75 8.59
CA VAL A 166 -9.25 -19.77 7.89
C VAL A 166 -8.43 -21.02 7.58
N TYR A 167 -7.13 -20.88 7.31
CA TYR A 167 -6.28 -21.94 6.81
C TYR A 167 -5.35 -22.52 7.88
N SER A 168 -4.94 -23.77 7.71
CA SER A 168 -3.89 -24.39 8.52
C SER A 168 -2.53 -23.77 8.21
N ILE A 169 -1.60 -23.83 9.17
CA ILE A 169 -0.21 -23.39 8.97
C ILE A 169 0.44 -24.10 7.78
N GLU A 170 0.13 -25.38 7.59
CA GLU A 170 0.67 -26.16 6.47
C GLU A 170 0.17 -25.66 5.11
N GLU A 171 -1.14 -25.37 4.99
CA GLU A 171 -1.73 -24.82 3.77
C GLU A 171 -1.15 -23.44 3.44
N MET A 172 -1.05 -22.58 4.46
CA MET A 172 -0.46 -21.24 4.31
C MET A 172 1.02 -21.31 3.86
N ALA A 173 1.80 -22.20 4.47
CA ALA A 173 3.20 -22.40 4.11
C ALA A 173 3.37 -22.91 2.67
N LYS A 174 2.52 -23.87 2.24
CA LYS A 174 2.55 -24.38 0.85
C LYS A 174 2.19 -23.29 -0.14
N ALA A 175 1.16 -22.47 0.13
CA ALA A 175 0.81 -21.34 -0.70
C ALA A 175 1.93 -20.31 -0.79
N ALA A 176 2.60 -20.00 0.33
CA ALA A 176 3.74 -19.08 0.35
C ALA A 176 4.92 -19.61 -0.50
N ILE A 177 5.20 -20.91 -0.44
CA ILE A 177 6.21 -21.57 -1.28
C ILE A 177 5.85 -21.46 -2.77
N GLU A 178 4.58 -21.74 -3.12
CA GLU A 178 4.09 -21.63 -4.52
C GLU A 178 4.20 -20.20 -5.06
N MET A 179 4.06 -19.18 -4.20
CA MET A 179 4.28 -17.77 -4.54
C MET A 179 5.75 -17.36 -4.62
N GLY A 180 6.68 -18.27 -4.31
CA GLY A 180 8.13 -18.02 -4.37
C GLY A 180 8.72 -17.35 -3.13
N TYR A 181 8.00 -17.31 -2.00
CA TYR A 181 8.52 -16.79 -0.74
C TYR A 181 9.48 -17.77 -0.06
N GLU A 182 10.37 -17.21 0.75
CA GLU A 182 11.41 -17.95 1.47
C GLU A 182 10.99 -18.29 2.92
N TYR A 183 10.03 -17.50 3.48
CA TYR A 183 9.55 -17.70 4.85
C TYR A 183 8.11 -17.23 5.06
N LEU A 184 7.52 -17.70 6.17
CA LEU A 184 6.21 -17.30 6.69
C LEU A 184 6.33 -17.06 8.19
N VAL A 185 5.76 -15.97 8.70
CA VAL A 185 5.65 -15.69 10.13
C VAL A 185 4.22 -15.89 10.56
N ILE A 186 3.97 -16.87 11.42
CA ILE A 186 2.65 -17.14 12.02
C ILE A 186 2.53 -16.33 13.30
N SER A 187 1.55 -15.43 13.34
CA SER A 187 1.34 -14.46 14.43
C SER A 187 -0.09 -14.54 14.95
N ASP A 188 -0.55 -15.73 15.32
CA ASP A 188 -1.89 -15.92 15.88
C ASP A 188 -2.12 -15.05 17.12
N HIS A 189 -3.38 -14.71 17.42
CA HIS A 189 -3.74 -13.84 18.53
C HIS A 189 -3.40 -14.44 19.91
N SER A 190 -3.03 -13.58 20.86
CA SER A 190 -2.75 -13.96 22.24
C SER A 190 -4.03 -14.21 23.05
N GLN A 191 -3.86 -14.77 24.25
CA GLN A 191 -4.97 -15.32 25.05
C GLN A 191 -6.04 -14.30 25.44
N SER A 192 -5.73 -13.02 25.60
CA SER A 192 -6.74 -11.99 25.93
C SER A 192 -7.67 -11.67 24.76
N ALA A 193 -7.28 -12.00 23.54
CA ALA A 193 -8.15 -11.92 22.35
C ALA A 193 -9.09 -13.13 22.26
N PHE A 194 -9.89 -13.38 23.28
CA PHE A 194 -10.82 -14.52 23.34
C PHE A 194 -11.86 -14.50 22.21
N TYR A 195 -12.24 -13.35 21.70
CA TYR A 195 -13.13 -13.19 20.54
C TYR A 195 -12.53 -13.75 19.24
N ALA A 196 -11.20 -13.76 19.13
CA ALA A 196 -10.43 -14.32 18.03
C ALA A 196 -9.82 -15.70 18.36
N ASN A 197 -10.35 -16.41 19.38
CA ASN A 197 -9.84 -17.70 19.81
C ASN A 197 -8.34 -17.69 20.18
N GLY A 198 -7.86 -16.63 20.82
CA GLY A 198 -6.46 -16.43 21.16
C GLY A 198 -5.81 -17.59 21.90
N LEU A 199 -4.52 -17.79 21.72
CA LEU A 199 -3.79 -18.97 22.14
C LEU A 199 -3.50 -18.96 23.64
N THR A 200 -3.91 -20.04 24.34
CA THR A 200 -3.38 -20.32 25.67
C THR A 200 -1.95 -20.85 25.60
N VAL A 201 -1.21 -20.79 26.70
CA VAL A 201 0.18 -21.28 26.78
C VAL A 201 0.32 -22.75 26.31
N ASP A 202 -0.65 -23.61 26.63
CA ASP A 202 -0.61 -24.99 26.17
C ASP A 202 -0.82 -25.12 24.66
N ARG A 203 -1.65 -24.28 24.06
CA ARG A 203 -1.85 -24.23 22.62
C ARG A 203 -0.62 -23.67 21.89
N ILE A 204 0.07 -22.71 22.48
CA ILE A 204 1.37 -22.22 21.96
C ILE A 204 2.38 -23.37 21.88
N ARG A 205 2.54 -24.12 22.96
CA ARG A 205 3.45 -25.28 22.99
C ARG A 205 3.12 -26.33 21.93
N GLN A 206 1.83 -26.58 21.68
CA GLN A 206 1.38 -27.49 20.62
C GLN A 206 1.67 -26.95 19.25
N GLN A 207 1.39 -25.66 19.00
CA GLN A 207 1.65 -24.98 17.73
C GLN A 207 3.16 -24.97 17.41
N HIS A 208 4.02 -24.65 18.39
CA HIS A 208 5.48 -24.69 18.21
C HIS A 208 5.98 -26.07 17.79
N LYS A 209 5.46 -27.16 18.38
CA LYS A 209 5.82 -28.52 17.96
C LYS A 209 5.38 -28.82 16.52
N LEU A 210 4.21 -28.33 16.11
CA LEU A 210 3.75 -28.46 14.73
C LEU A 210 4.68 -27.70 13.78
N ILE A 211 5.00 -26.44 14.11
CA ILE A 211 5.91 -25.61 13.30
C ILE A 211 7.29 -26.27 13.17
N ASP A 212 7.85 -26.81 14.27
CA ASP A 212 9.13 -27.54 14.24
C ASP A 212 9.07 -28.77 13.32
N THR A 213 7.93 -29.42 13.23
CA THR A 213 7.71 -30.56 12.33
C THR A 213 7.62 -30.12 10.89
N LEU A 214 6.84 -29.08 10.62
CA LEU A 214 6.70 -28.51 9.28
C LEU A 214 8.02 -27.94 8.75
N ASN A 215 8.79 -27.27 9.57
CA ASN A 215 10.11 -26.74 9.19
C ASN A 215 11.09 -27.82 8.73
N LYS A 216 11.01 -29.04 9.33
CA LYS A 216 11.81 -30.18 8.87
C LYS A 216 11.35 -30.73 7.52
N GLN A 217 10.04 -30.67 7.26
CA GLN A 217 9.43 -31.23 6.04
C GLN A 217 9.54 -30.27 4.85
N LEU A 218 9.47 -28.96 5.12
CA LEU A 218 9.38 -27.90 4.08
C LEU A 218 10.73 -27.22 3.81
N ALA A 219 11.81 -27.66 4.45
CA ALA A 219 13.13 -27.07 4.22
C ALA A 219 13.47 -26.97 2.71
N PRO A 220 14.04 -25.86 2.21
CA PRO A 220 14.65 -24.75 2.97
C PRO A 220 13.68 -23.64 3.42
N PHE A 221 12.39 -23.75 3.15
CA PHE A 221 11.38 -22.77 3.60
C PHE A 221 11.31 -22.78 5.14
N VAL A 222 11.14 -21.58 5.73
CA VAL A 222 11.11 -21.41 7.20
C VAL A 222 9.77 -20.83 7.65
N ILE A 223 9.16 -21.46 8.64
CA ILE A 223 8.01 -20.90 9.38
C ILE A 223 8.55 -20.39 10.72
N PHE A 224 8.47 -19.07 10.93
CA PHE A 224 8.83 -18.46 12.21
C PHE A 224 7.67 -18.51 13.18
N LYS A 225 7.99 -18.82 14.43
CA LYS A 225 7.07 -18.81 15.56
C LYS A 225 6.89 -17.38 16.04
N SER A 226 5.70 -16.83 15.90
CA SER A 226 5.37 -15.51 16.38
C SER A 226 4.02 -15.51 17.08
N ILE A 227 3.73 -14.43 17.76
CA ILE A 227 2.44 -14.15 18.38
C ILE A 227 2.10 -12.68 18.15
N GLU A 228 0.84 -12.39 17.83
CA GLU A 228 0.32 -11.05 17.99
C GLU A 228 -0.19 -10.91 19.42
N SER A 229 0.70 -10.41 20.29
CA SER A 229 0.39 -10.21 21.70
C SER A 229 -0.39 -8.92 21.91
N ASP A 230 -1.53 -9.01 22.58
CA ASP A 230 -2.23 -7.81 23.05
C ASP A 230 -1.33 -7.01 23.99
N ILE A 231 -1.30 -5.69 23.79
CA ILE A 231 -0.77 -4.74 24.75
C ILE A 231 -1.88 -4.51 25.79
N LEU A 232 -1.66 -4.92 27.02
CA LEU A 232 -2.64 -4.80 28.12
C LEU A 232 -2.79 -3.33 28.56
N ASN A 233 -3.72 -3.05 29.48
CA ASN A 233 -4.05 -1.70 29.89
C ASN A 233 -2.89 -0.92 30.54
N ASP A 234 -1.96 -1.63 31.17
CA ASP A 234 -0.76 -1.09 31.81
C ASP A 234 0.45 -1.02 30.87
N GLY A 235 0.30 -1.54 29.63
CA GLY A 235 1.36 -1.58 28.63
C GLY A 235 2.17 -2.89 28.63
N SER A 236 1.89 -3.82 29.55
CA SER A 236 2.50 -5.15 29.53
C SER A 236 1.99 -5.99 28.36
N LEU A 237 2.75 -6.99 27.94
CA LEU A 237 2.32 -8.00 26.96
C LEU A 237 1.50 -9.10 27.63
N ASP A 238 0.75 -9.84 26.84
CA ASP A 238 -0.30 -10.79 27.31
C ASP A 238 0.23 -12.13 27.84
N TYR A 239 1.55 -12.31 27.98
CA TYR A 239 2.18 -13.49 28.53
C TYR A 239 3.35 -13.13 29.43
N GLU A 240 3.71 -14.08 30.32
CA GLU A 240 4.92 -14.01 31.13
C GLU A 240 6.18 -14.16 30.26
N ASP A 241 7.30 -13.66 30.75
CA ASP A 241 8.57 -13.59 30.03
C ASP A 241 9.06 -14.93 29.49
N ASP A 242 8.88 -16.03 30.21
CA ASP A 242 9.28 -17.39 29.79
C ASP A 242 8.49 -17.90 28.58
N VAL A 243 7.27 -17.43 28.41
CA VAL A 243 6.45 -17.72 27.23
C VAL A 243 6.86 -16.85 26.06
N LEU A 244 7.07 -15.55 26.31
CA LEU A 244 7.49 -14.59 25.27
C LEU A 244 8.86 -14.96 24.68
N ASP A 245 9.80 -15.43 25.52
CA ASP A 245 11.13 -15.91 25.10
C ASP A 245 11.09 -17.14 24.19
N SER A 246 9.97 -17.86 24.16
CA SER A 246 9.80 -19.04 23.29
C SER A 246 9.48 -18.72 21.83
N PHE A 247 9.20 -17.48 21.49
CA PHE A 247 8.92 -17.02 20.13
C PHE A 247 10.18 -16.50 19.44
N ASP A 248 10.20 -16.62 18.11
CA ASP A 248 11.26 -16.00 17.27
C ASP A 248 11.07 -14.49 17.19
N LEU A 249 9.82 -14.01 17.25
CA LEU A 249 9.46 -12.59 17.31
C LEU A 249 8.06 -12.41 17.91
N VAL A 250 7.84 -11.24 18.52
CA VAL A 250 6.55 -10.86 19.11
C VAL A 250 6.07 -9.56 18.47
N ILE A 251 4.84 -9.56 17.98
CA ILE A 251 4.15 -8.38 17.48
C ILE A 251 3.24 -7.88 18.59
N ALA A 252 3.48 -6.66 19.07
CA ALA A 252 2.68 -6.04 20.12
C ALA A 252 1.59 -5.16 19.51
N SER A 253 0.32 -5.46 19.77
CA SER A 253 -0.83 -4.76 19.17
C SER A 253 -1.86 -4.34 20.20
N ILE A 254 -2.62 -3.28 19.94
CA ILE A 254 -3.74 -2.84 20.77
C ILE A 254 -5.06 -3.23 20.10
N HIS A 255 -5.82 -4.14 20.73
CA HIS A 255 -7.14 -4.58 20.26
C HIS A 255 -8.28 -4.20 21.21
N SER A 256 -7.98 -3.72 22.40
CA SER A 256 -8.96 -3.40 23.41
C SER A 256 -8.74 -2.03 24.03
N ASN A 257 -9.81 -1.45 24.61
CA ASN A 257 -9.73 -0.18 25.32
C ASN A 257 -9.17 0.98 24.46
N LEU A 258 -9.62 1.07 23.20
CA LEU A 258 -9.16 2.06 22.21
C LEU A 258 -9.55 3.50 22.60
N LYS A 259 -10.59 3.68 23.43
CA LYS A 259 -11.02 5.01 23.90
C LYS A 259 -10.25 5.40 25.14
N MET A 260 -9.12 6.09 24.98
CA MET A 260 -8.28 6.59 26.06
C MET A 260 -7.75 7.99 25.73
N THR A 261 -7.16 8.67 26.74
CA THR A 261 -6.46 9.95 26.49
C THR A 261 -5.15 9.69 25.76
N GLU A 262 -4.63 10.71 25.09
CA GLU A 262 -3.36 10.63 24.38
C GLU A 262 -2.21 10.24 25.33
N GLU A 263 -2.14 10.83 26.53
CA GLU A 263 -1.11 10.52 27.52
C GLU A 263 -1.13 9.05 27.91
N LYS A 264 -2.34 8.49 28.13
CA LYS A 264 -2.48 7.07 28.48
C LYS A 264 -2.13 6.16 27.31
N ALA A 265 -2.51 6.52 26.08
CA ALA A 265 -2.15 5.79 24.88
C ALA A 265 -0.63 5.77 24.70
N MET A 266 0.02 6.92 24.88
CA MET A 266 1.46 7.05 24.77
C MET A 266 2.18 6.21 25.83
N GLN A 267 1.78 6.29 27.11
CA GLN A 267 2.35 5.48 28.18
C GLN A 267 2.24 3.98 27.91
N ARG A 268 1.07 3.54 27.46
CA ARG A 268 0.79 2.14 27.11
C ARG A 268 1.67 1.65 25.97
N LEU A 269 1.81 2.44 24.90
CA LEU A 269 2.64 2.11 23.74
C LEU A 269 4.13 2.11 24.10
N LEU A 270 4.61 3.11 24.86
CA LEU A 270 6.01 3.18 25.27
C LEU A 270 6.39 2.00 26.16
N ALA A 271 5.54 1.62 27.11
CA ALA A 271 5.79 0.44 27.96
C ALA A 271 5.91 -0.85 27.14
N ALA A 272 5.04 -1.02 26.11
CA ALA A 272 5.13 -2.16 25.21
C ALA A 272 6.40 -2.13 24.33
N ILE A 273 6.80 -0.95 23.84
CA ILE A 273 8.03 -0.78 23.04
C ILE A 273 9.29 -1.05 23.88
N GLU A 274 9.29 -0.67 25.15
CA GLU A 274 10.39 -0.90 26.09
C GLU A 274 10.49 -2.37 26.54
N ASN A 275 9.45 -3.19 26.30
CA ASN A 275 9.50 -4.59 26.63
C ASN A 275 10.55 -5.32 25.75
N PRO A 276 11.52 -6.05 26.33
CA PRO A 276 12.63 -6.66 25.57
C PRO A 276 12.22 -7.70 24.56
N TYR A 277 11.02 -8.26 24.67
CA TYR A 277 10.48 -9.25 23.73
C TYR A 277 9.72 -8.64 22.55
N THR A 278 9.35 -7.36 22.60
CA THR A 278 8.68 -6.69 21.49
C THR A 278 9.61 -6.54 20.30
N SER A 279 9.28 -7.22 19.21
CA SER A 279 10.02 -7.12 17.95
C SER A 279 9.40 -6.10 16.98
N ILE A 280 8.07 -6.06 16.95
CA ILE A 280 7.29 -5.23 16.03
C ILE A 280 6.12 -4.59 16.78
N LEU A 281 5.86 -3.30 16.54
CA LEU A 281 4.61 -2.66 16.94
C LEU A 281 3.60 -2.80 15.81
N GLY A 282 2.52 -3.56 16.04
CA GLY A 282 1.49 -3.86 15.05
C GLY A 282 0.51 -2.70 14.88
N HIS A 283 0.14 -2.38 13.64
CA HIS A 283 -0.88 -1.39 13.21
C HIS A 283 -1.16 -0.25 14.22
N PRO A 284 -0.14 0.55 14.63
CA PRO A 284 -0.24 1.50 15.75
C PRO A 284 -1.20 2.67 15.48
N THR A 285 -1.51 2.94 14.23
CA THR A 285 -2.42 4.04 13.87
C THR A 285 -3.89 3.67 14.02
N GLY A 286 -4.24 2.38 13.91
CA GLY A 286 -5.60 1.87 14.09
C GLY A 286 -6.67 2.58 13.27
N ARG A 287 -6.29 3.23 12.18
CA ARG A 287 -7.22 4.01 11.34
C ARG A 287 -8.05 3.10 10.45
N LEU A 288 -9.31 3.50 10.26
CA LEU A 288 -10.17 2.98 9.20
C LEU A 288 -9.91 3.81 7.93
N LEU A 289 -9.74 3.15 6.82
CA LEU A 289 -9.59 3.78 5.50
C LEU A 289 -10.95 3.98 4.84
#